data_9f1b6a18d0a29ca1a0b1046cfd7f5e3f
#
_entry.id   9f1b6a18d0a29ca1a0b1046cfd7f5e3f
#
_cell.length_a   1.000
_cell.length_b   1.000
_cell.length_c   1.000
_cell.angle_alpha   90.00
_cell.angle_beta   90.00
_cell.angle_gamma   90.00
#
_symmetry.space_group_name_H-M   'P 1'
#
loop_
_entity.id
_entity.type
_entity.pdbx_description
1 polymer ?
#
loop_
_entity_poly.entity_id
_entity_poly.type
_entity_poly.pdbx_seq_one_letter_code
_entity_poly.pdbx_strand_id
1 'polypeptide(L)'
;MPIIETRDLRKSFRSVVRGEGLGGAVGALFSRRYEEKVAVENVNFSVEAGEVVGYIGPNGAGKSTTIKMLTGILVPTSGTIEVAGLVPYEKRRQNARNIGVVFGQRSQLYWDLPLRESFELLRAIYRVPRDRFRENLAHFVEILDLERFMATPVRQLSLGERMRGDFAAALLHDPKIVYLDEPTIGLDVVAKEAIRAFIADINKRLGTTVILTTHDLADVERLCRRIILIDEGTVIYDGRLERLRDEYGTHRTLVVHLKDPQPDFALPGVDVEHGEPPMVMLRFDRRTTTAEALIRRVTERYAITDVAIVEPEMEDIVRRIYLEGYQKPPARATEA
;
A
#
# COMPACT_ATOMS: atom_id res chain seq x y z
N MET A 1 14.53 -15.30 -11.43
CA MET A 1 14.20 -15.87 -10.11
C MET A 1 13.62 -14.77 -9.25
N PRO A 2 12.48 -14.99 -8.62
CA PRO A 2 11.88 -13.97 -7.78
C PRO A 2 12.84 -13.57 -6.65
N ILE A 3 12.82 -12.30 -6.29
CA ILE A 3 13.62 -11.77 -5.17
C ILE A 3 12.92 -11.99 -3.82
N ILE A 4 11.59 -12.14 -3.85
CA ILE A 4 10.76 -12.54 -2.71
C ILE A 4 9.89 -13.69 -3.16
N GLU A 5 9.80 -14.74 -2.36
CA GLU A 5 8.90 -15.85 -2.58
C GLU A 5 8.30 -16.33 -1.26
N THR A 6 6.97 -16.53 -1.25
CA THR A 6 6.24 -17.13 -0.12
C THR A 6 5.40 -18.30 -0.62
N ARG A 7 5.41 -19.42 0.13
CA ARG A 7 4.61 -20.61 -0.19
C ARG A 7 3.92 -21.11 1.08
N ASP A 8 2.60 -21.20 1.02
CA ASP A 8 1.72 -21.67 2.09
C ASP A 8 2.01 -20.99 3.43
N LEU A 9 2.38 -19.67 3.35
CA LEU A 9 2.83 -18.92 4.50
C LEU A 9 1.69 -18.73 5.49
N ARG A 10 1.92 -19.19 6.74
CA ARG A 10 0.96 -19.11 7.83
C ARG A 10 1.58 -18.49 9.07
N LYS A 11 0.82 -17.65 9.75
CA LYS A 11 1.16 -17.12 11.07
C LYS A 11 -0.04 -17.10 11.98
N SER A 12 0.06 -17.82 13.10
CA SER A 12 -0.89 -17.74 14.19
C SER A 12 -0.23 -17.25 15.48
N PHE A 13 -1.02 -16.63 16.32
CA PHE A 13 -0.64 -16.18 17.65
C PHE A 13 -1.52 -16.88 18.68
N ARG A 14 -0.92 -17.35 19.76
CA ARG A 14 -1.65 -17.93 20.87
C ARG A 14 -1.75 -16.91 21.99
N SER A 15 -2.97 -16.55 22.37
CA SER A 15 -3.26 -15.70 23.52
C SER A 15 -3.94 -16.49 24.63
N VAL A 16 -3.58 -16.19 25.87
CA VAL A 16 -4.26 -16.78 27.02
C VAL A 16 -5.59 -16.06 27.19
N VAL A 17 -6.70 -16.81 27.16
CA VAL A 17 -8.02 -16.27 27.48
C VAL A 17 -8.06 -15.97 28.98
N ARG A 18 -8.10 -14.69 29.32
CA ARG A 18 -8.29 -14.25 30.71
C ARG A 18 -9.79 -14.15 30.98
N GLY A 19 -10.29 -14.92 31.94
CA GLY A 19 -11.64 -14.73 32.45
C GLY A 19 -11.77 -13.36 33.12
N GLU A 20 -12.97 -12.78 33.09
CA GLU A 20 -13.27 -11.51 33.75
C GLU A 20 -13.26 -11.66 35.27
N GLY A 21 -12.72 -10.66 35.98
CA GLY A 21 -12.69 -10.56 37.43
C GLY A 21 -11.54 -11.30 38.14
N LEU A 22 -11.40 -11.07 39.46
CA LEU A 22 -10.35 -11.64 40.31
C LEU A 22 -10.33 -13.18 40.31
N GLY A 23 -11.51 -13.81 40.21
CA GLY A 23 -11.66 -15.28 40.12
C GLY A 23 -11.12 -15.83 38.77
N GLY A 24 -11.27 -15.04 37.69
CA GLY A 24 -10.73 -15.39 36.38
C GLY A 24 -9.19 -15.31 36.34
N ALA A 25 -8.59 -14.37 37.08
CA ALA A 25 -7.13 -14.25 37.17
C ALA A 25 -6.48 -15.43 37.91
N VAL A 26 -7.14 -15.92 38.99
CA VAL A 26 -6.67 -17.11 39.72
C VAL A 26 -6.93 -18.39 38.92
N GLY A 27 -8.06 -18.50 38.22
CA GLY A 27 -8.37 -19.64 37.35
C GLY A 27 -7.40 -19.75 36.16
N ALA A 28 -6.89 -18.64 35.63
CA ALA A 28 -5.91 -18.61 34.55
C ALA A 28 -4.53 -19.16 34.95
N LEU A 29 -4.21 -19.21 36.24
CA LEU A 29 -2.99 -19.88 36.78
C LEU A 29 -3.06 -21.40 36.70
N PHE A 30 -4.28 -21.97 36.78
CA PHE A 30 -4.49 -23.43 36.81
C PHE A 30 -5.08 -24.01 35.53
N SER A 31 -5.70 -23.20 34.66
CA SER A 31 -6.31 -23.62 33.39
C SER A 31 -5.91 -22.65 32.29
N ARG A 32 -4.86 -22.96 31.58
CA ARG A 32 -4.41 -22.18 30.39
C ARG A 32 -5.28 -22.55 29.20
N ARG A 33 -6.43 -21.89 29.04
CA ARG A 33 -7.16 -21.90 27.77
C ARG A 33 -6.45 -20.96 26.82
N TYR A 34 -5.97 -21.49 25.72
CA TYR A 34 -5.35 -20.71 24.65
C TYR A 34 -6.39 -20.50 23.54
N GLU A 35 -6.51 -19.28 23.09
CA GLU A 35 -7.17 -18.95 21.85
C GLU A 35 -6.11 -18.73 20.78
N GLU A 36 -6.25 -19.40 19.65
CA GLU A 36 -5.38 -19.22 18.49
C GLU A 36 -6.02 -18.20 17.54
N LYS A 37 -5.34 -17.08 17.34
CA LYS A 37 -5.72 -16.07 16.36
C LYS A 37 -4.80 -16.23 15.13
N VAL A 38 -5.38 -16.65 14.02
CA VAL A 38 -4.69 -16.71 12.72
C VAL A 38 -4.62 -15.29 12.15
N ALA A 39 -3.42 -14.83 11.84
CA ALA A 39 -3.19 -13.50 11.28
C ALA A 39 -2.79 -13.55 9.79
N VAL A 40 -2.25 -14.69 9.35
CA VAL A 40 -1.89 -14.97 7.96
C VAL A 40 -2.18 -16.45 7.71
N GLU A 41 -2.88 -16.75 6.64
CA GLU A 41 -3.30 -18.11 6.28
C GLU A 41 -3.03 -18.35 4.79
N ASN A 42 -2.19 -19.35 4.49
CA ASN A 42 -1.93 -19.82 3.12
C ASN A 42 -1.56 -18.71 2.12
N VAL A 43 -0.70 -17.75 2.52
CA VAL A 43 -0.28 -16.65 1.67
C VAL A 43 0.80 -17.11 0.70
N ASN A 44 0.51 -17.02 -0.59
CA ASN A 44 1.36 -17.40 -1.69
C ASN A 44 1.54 -16.22 -2.65
N PHE A 45 2.75 -15.74 -2.82
CA PHE A 45 3.11 -14.76 -3.86
C PHE A 45 4.62 -14.78 -4.12
N SER A 46 5.00 -14.24 -5.27
CA SER A 46 6.39 -13.98 -5.62
C SER A 46 6.54 -12.57 -6.14
N VAL A 47 7.71 -11.94 -5.96
CA VAL A 47 8.03 -10.60 -6.47
C VAL A 47 9.35 -10.67 -7.22
N GLU A 48 9.39 -10.14 -8.42
CA GLU A 48 10.61 -10.06 -9.21
C GLU A 48 11.47 -8.87 -8.80
N ALA A 49 12.77 -8.95 -9.07
CA ALA A 49 13.69 -7.86 -8.77
C ALA A 49 13.32 -6.59 -9.56
N GLY A 50 13.31 -5.44 -8.88
CA GLY A 50 12.96 -4.14 -9.46
C GLY A 50 11.46 -3.88 -9.60
N GLU A 51 10.58 -4.77 -9.15
CA GLU A 51 9.14 -4.48 -9.10
C GLU A 51 8.79 -3.49 -7.98
N VAL A 52 7.79 -2.65 -8.22
CA VAL A 52 7.07 -1.87 -7.20
C VAL A 52 5.69 -2.47 -7.05
N VAL A 53 5.42 -3.07 -5.88
CA VAL A 53 4.19 -3.82 -5.61
C VAL A 53 3.45 -3.21 -4.43
N GLY A 54 2.16 -2.91 -4.64
CA GLY A 54 1.25 -2.54 -3.56
C GLY A 54 0.74 -3.79 -2.84
N TYR A 55 0.93 -3.87 -1.52
CA TYR A 55 0.41 -4.94 -0.67
C TYR A 55 -0.69 -4.37 0.22
N ILE A 56 -1.93 -4.54 -0.20
CA ILE A 56 -3.08 -3.76 0.26
C ILE A 56 -4.11 -4.64 0.94
N GLY A 57 -4.77 -4.09 1.94
CA GLY A 57 -5.84 -4.78 2.67
C GLY A 57 -6.40 -3.92 3.79
N PRO A 58 -7.57 -4.26 4.35
CA PRO A 58 -8.13 -3.56 5.50
C PRO A 58 -7.25 -3.70 6.74
N ASN A 59 -7.58 -2.92 7.77
CA ASN A 59 -6.91 -3.06 9.05
C ASN A 59 -7.17 -4.45 9.65
N GLY A 60 -6.09 -5.12 10.08
CA GLY A 60 -6.19 -6.50 10.59
C GLY A 60 -6.06 -7.60 9.53
N ALA A 61 -6.02 -7.28 8.24
CA ALA A 61 -5.89 -8.26 7.14
C ALA A 61 -4.56 -9.05 7.13
N GLY A 62 -3.59 -8.73 7.99
CA GLY A 62 -2.32 -9.46 8.07
C GLY A 62 -1.12 -8.77 7.42
N LYS A 63 -1.28 -7.57 6.82
CA LYS A 63 -0.21 -6.83 6.11
C LYS A 63 1.07 -6.70 6.91
N SER A 64 1.02 -6.01 8.07
CA SER A 64 2.21 -5.80 8.90
C SER A 64 2.76 -7.10 9.49
N THR A 65 1.94 -8.15 9.64
CA THR A 65 2.41 -9.47 10.05
C THR A 65 3.24 -10.11 8.96
N THR A 66 2.78 -10.04 7.71
CA THR A 66 3.53 -10.52 6.54
C THR A 66 4.84 -9.76 6.38
N ILE A 67 4.83 -8.42 6.43
CA ILE A 67 6.06 -7.61 6.37
C ILE A 67 7.05 -7.99 7.49
N LYS A 68 6.57 -8.22 8.71
CA LYS A 68 7.46 -8.66 9.81
C LYS A 68 8.04 -10.06 9.60
N MET A 69 7.38 -10.95 8.86
CA MET A 69 7.96 -12.24 8.46
C MET A 69 8.99 -12.06 7.34
N LEU A 70 8.71 -11.24 6.32
CA LEU A 70 9.64 -10.90 5.23
C LEU A 70 10.91 -10.22 5.75
N THR A 71 10.79 -9.38 6.77
CA THR A 71 11.94 -8.72 7.41
C THR A 71 12.70 -9.62 8.39
N GLY A 72 12.18 -10.82 8.70
CA GLY A 72 12.79 -11.77 9.64
C GLY A 72 12.56 -11.43 11.12
N ILE A 73 11.70 -10.46 11.42
CA ILE A 73 11.28 -10.11 12.80
C ILE A 73 10.41 -11.24 13.37
N LEU A 74 9.46 -11.74 12.59
CA LEU A 74 8.61 -12.86 12.98
C LEU A 74 9.01 -14.15 12.27
N VAL A 75 8.87 -15.25 12.97
CA VAL A 75 9.03 -16.60 12.41
C VAL A 75 7.64 -17.10 12.00
N PRO A 76 7.45 -17.62 10.78
CA PRO A 76 6.21 -18.26 10.38
C PRO A 76 5.82 -19.41 11.31
N THR A 77 4.53 -19.70 11.40
CA THR A 77 4.03 -20.91 12.09
C THR A 77 4.21 -22.13 11.18
N SER A 78 3.98 -21.95 9.86
CA SER A 78 4.25 -22.95 8.81
C SER A 78 4.42 -22.26 7.46
N GLY A 79 4.74 -23.01 6.42
CA GLY A 79 5.06 -22.52 5.10
C GLY A 79 6.51 -22.09 4.95
N THR A 80 6.88 -21.59 3.79
CA THR A 80 8.25 -21.17 3.47
C THR A 80 8.28 -19.71 3.01
N ILE A 81 9.41 -19.07 3.25
CA ILE A 81 9.65 -17.68 2.89
C ILE A 81 11.11 -17.51 2.50
N GLU A 82 11.35 -16.90 1.35
CA GLU A 82 12.66 -16.57 0.85
C GLU A 82 12.71 -15.10 0.45
N VAL A 83 13.78 -14.39 0.86
CA VAL A 83 14.02 -12.98 0.57
C VAL A 83 15.46 -12.83 0.11
N ALA A 84 15.69 -12.38 -1.11
CA ALA A 84 17.01 -12.23 -1.72
C ALA A 84 17.90 -13.49 -1.58
N GLY A 85 17.30 -14.69 -1.73
CA GLY A 85 17.98 -15.99 -1.62
C GLY A 85 18.25 -16.44 -0.18
N LEU A 86 17.59 -15.83 0.81
CA LEU A 86 17.79 -16.13 2.23
C LEU A 86 16.44 -16.45 2.91
N VAL A 87 16.48 -17.34 3.91
CA VAL A 87 15.40 -17.49 4.88
C VAL A 87 15.55 -16.37 5.93
N PRO A 88 14.62 -15.36 5.95
CA PRO A 88 14.86 -14.11 6.67
C PRO A 88 15.09 -14.27 8.17
N TYR A 89 14.34 -15.14 8.82
CA TYR A 89 14.41 -15.36 10.28
C TYR A 89 15.61 -16.21 10.71
N GLU A 90 16.19 -16.98 9.81
CA GLU A 90 17.43 -17.77 10.07
C GLU A 90 18.68 -16.91 9.86
N LYS A 91 18.68 -16.06 8.84
CA LYS A 91 19.82 -15.25 8.41
C LYS A 91 19.60 -13.76 8.65
N ARG A 92 19.04 -13.38 9.81
CA ARG A 92 18.58 -12.01 10.13
C ARG A 92 19.60 -10.92 9.82
N ARG A 93 20.88 -11.10 10.19
CA ARG A 93 21.93 -10.10 9.93
C ARG A 93 22.25 -9.94 8.44
N GLN A 94 22.20 -11.04 7.68
CA GLN A 94 22.41 -11.00 6.23
C GLN A 94 21.19 -10.40 5.53
N ASN A 95 19.98 -10.81 5.95
CA ASN A 95 18.75 -10.25 5.45
C ASN A 95 18.68 -8.73 5.69
N ALA A 96 19.02 -8.24 6.90
CA ALA A 96 19.02 -6.83 7.23
C ALA A 96 19.94 -5.96 6.34
N ARG A 97 20.97 -6.55 5.71
CA ARG A 97 21.80 -5.84 4.75
C ARG A 97 21.19 -5.76 3.36
N ASN A 98 20.26 -6.64 3.05
CA ASN A 98 19.57 -6.68 1.75
C ASN A 98 18.29 -5.87 1.75
N ILE A 99 17.79 -5.45 2.92
CA ILE A 99 16.49 -4.79 3.06
C ILE A 99 16.61 -3.42 3.71
N GLY A 100 15.80 -2.48 3.25
CA GLY A 100 15.44 -1.26 3.95
C GLY A 100 14.01 -1.36 4.46
N VAL A 101 13.70 -0.75 5.59
CA VAL A 101 12.34 -0.76 6.14
C VAL A 101 12.00 0.63 6.63
N VAL A 102 10.86 1.15 6.22
CA VAL A 102 10.27 2.39 6.74
C VAL A 102 8.92 2.04 7.34
N PHE A 103 8.77 2.29 8.64
CA PHE A 103 7.49 2.15 9.34
C PHE A 103 6.92 3.55 9.60
N GLY A 104 5.71 3.84 9.11
CA GLY A 104 5.13 5.18 9.20
C GLY A 104 5.03 5.77 10.62
N GLN A 105 4.98 4.92 11.64
CA GLN A 105 4.86 5.36 13.05
C GLN A 105 6.12 5.15 13.89
N ARG A 106 7.20 4.60 13.32
CA ARG A 106 8.44 4.30 14.04
C ARG A 106 9.63 4.78 13.25
N SER A 107 10.43 5.63 13.86
CA SER A 107 11.68 6.10 13.28
C SER A 107 12.85 5.17 13.65
N GLN A 108 13.76 4.97 12.70
CA GLN A 108 15.04 4.32 12.93
C GLN A 108 16.15 5.33 13.27
N LEU A 109 15.83 6.61 13.20
CA LEU A 109 16.75 7.69 13.54
C LEU A 109 16.89 7.82 15.06
N TYR A 110 18.05 8.30 15.50
CA TYR A 110 18.36 8.46 16.92
C TYR A 110 17.82 9.78 17.43
N TRP A 111 16.89 9.72 18.35
CA TRP A 111 16.02 10.80 18.81
C TRP A 111 16.76 12.07 19.26
N ASP A 112 17.87 11.91 20.01
CA ASP A 112 18.64 13.02 20.57
C ASP A 112 19.80 13.47 19.68
N LEU A 113 20.11 12.76 18.61
CA LEU A 113 21.19 13.10 17.69
C LEU A 113 20.70 14.00 16.55
N PRO A 114 21.54 14.90 16.04
CA PRO A 114 21.32 15.53 14.75
C PRO A 114 21.14 14.50 13.64
N LEU A 115 20.35 14.84 12.62
CA LEU A 115 20.06 13.93 11.52
C LEU A 115 21.35 13.40 10.87
N ARG A 116 22.33 14.27 10.63
CA ARG A 116 23.64 13.90 10.08
C ARG A 116 24.36 12.83 10.90
N GLU A 117 24.34 12.96 12.22
CA GLU A 117 24.99 12.00 13.11
C GLU A 117 24.26 10.65 13.15
N SER A 118 22.91 10.68 13.06
CA SER A 118 22.12 9.46 12.89
C SER A 118 22.54 8.71 11.63
N PHE A 119 22.77 9.40 10.51
CA PHE A 119 23.23 8.78 9.26
C PHE A 119 24.65 8.21 9.38
N GLU A 120 25.58 8.93 10.03
CA GLU A 120 26.94 8.42 10.26
C GLU A 120 26.93 7.17 11.14
N LEU A 121 26.07 7.11 12.15
CA LEU A 121 25.92 5.94 13.01
C LEU A 121 25.36 4.75 12.19
N LEU A 122 24.34 4.96 11.37
CA LEU A 122 23.79 3.94 10.49
C LEU A 122 24.84 3.46 9.47
N ARG A 123 25.64 4.37 8.89
CA ARG A 123 26.78 4.00 8.05
C ARG A 123 27.70 2.99 8.74
N ALA A 124 28.03 3.25 10.02
CA ALA A 124 28.91 2.39 10.81
C ALA A 124 28.25 1.02 11.11
N ILE A 125 26.97 1.03 11.47
CA ILE A 125 26.18 -0.20 11.75
C ILE A 125 26.10 -1.11 10.52
N TYR A 126 25.76 -0.54 9.36
CA TYR A 126 25.66 -1.29 8.10
C TYR A 126 27.01 -1.51 7.41
N ARG A 127 28.08 -0.88 7.92
CA ARG A 127 29.46 -0.95 7.38
C ARG A 127 29.50 -0.44 5.93
N VAL A 128 28.78 0.65 5.64
CA VAL A 128 28.80 1.24 4.32
C VAL A 128 30.16 1.92 4.05
N PRO A 129 30.82 1.64 2.92
CA PRO A 129 32.06 2.33 2.54
C PRO A 129 31.85 3.85 2.48
N ARG A 130 32.87 4.63 2.92
CA ARG A 130 32.74 6.09 3.03
C ARG A 130 32.36 6.77 1.71
N ASP A 131 32.95 6.33 0.60
CA ASP A 131 32.71 6.96 -0.70
C ASP A 131 31.28 6.68 -1.17
N ARG A 132 30.81 5.44 -1.00
CA ARG A 132 29.43 5.06 -1.32
C ARG A 132 28.42 5.79 -0.44
N PHE A 133 28.72 5.91 0.83
CA PHE A 133 27.88 6.67 1.78
C PHE A 133 27.76 8.15 1.37
N ARG A 134 28.90 8.79 0.97
CA ARG A 134 28.89 10.20 0.52
C ARG A 134 28.05 10.38 -0.75
N GLU A 135 28.21 9.47 -1.70
CA GLU A 135 27.44 9.48 -2.96
C GLU A 135 25.94 9.35 -2.68
N ASN A 136 25.52 8.34 -1.89
CA ASN A 136 24.13 8.13 -1.55
C ASN A 136 23.56 9.31 -0.74
N LEU A 137 24.31 9.78 0.27
CA LEU A 137 23.84 10.87 1.10
C LEU A 137 23.68 12.17 0.31
N ALA A 138 24.61 12.51 -0.58
CA ALA A 138 24.52 13.71 -1.42
C ALA A 138 23.25 13.67 -2.29
N HIS A 139 22.97 12.52 -2.92
CA HIS A 139 21.78 12.33 -3.71
C HIS A 139 20.48 12.42 -2.88
N PHE A 140 20.45 11.76 -1.71
CA PHE A 140 19.26 11.79 -0.86
C PHE A 140 19.02 13.16 -0.22
N VAL A 141 20.09 13.91 0.10
CA VAL A 141 20.00 15.30 0.56
C VAL A 141 19.33 16.18 -0.49
N GLU A 142 19.70 16.01 -1.76
CA GLU A 142 19.12 16.78 -2.86
C GLU A 142 17.65 16.43 -3.09
N ILE A 143 17.34 15.15 -3.34
CA ILE A 143 15.99 14.74 -3.74
C ILE A 143 14.95 14.84 -2.61
N LEU A 144 15.37 14.67 -1.36
CA LEU A 144 14.51 14.78 -0.17
C LEU A 144 14.60 16.15 0.54
N ASP A 145 15.34 17.11 -0.02
CA ASP A 145 15.55 18.46 0.55
C ASP A 145 15.92 18.39 2.05
N LEU A 146 16.99 17.62 2.38
CA LEU A 146 17.39 17.38 3.76
C LEU A 146 18.33 18.46 4.32
N GLU A 147 19.00 19.26 3.46
CA GLU A 147 20.08 20.17 3.86
C GLU A 147 19.67 21.08 5.01
N ARG A 148 18.44 21.60 4.99
CA ARG A 148 17.93 22.57 5.94
C ARG A 148 17.90 22.08 7.38
N PHE A 149 17.81 20.76 7.59
CA PHE A 149 17.63 20.17 8.92
C PHE A 149 18.66 19.07 9.25
N MET A 150 19.73 18.95 8.46
CA MET A 150 20.81 18.00 8.73
C MET A 150 21.48 18.18 10.10
N ALA A 151 21.54 19.41 10.60
CA ALA A 151 22.11 19.72 11.92
C ALA A 151 21.08 19.72 13.06
N THR A 152 19.78 19.49 12.74
CA THR A 152 18.69 19.53 13.72
C THR A 152 18.56 18.15 14.41
N PRO A 153 18.45 18.10 15.75
CA PRO A 153 18.15 16.88 16.48
C PRO A 153 16.80 16.27 16.01
N VAL A 154 16.76 14.95 15.84
CA VAL A 154 15.60 14.22 15.28
C VAL A 154 14.30 14.55 16.04
N ARG A 155 14.36 14.72 17.36
CA ARG A 155 13.20 15.09 18.20
C ARG A 155 12.56 16.44 17.87
N GLN A 156 13.29 17.32 17.19
CA GLN A 156 12.84 18.68 16.83
C GLN A 156 12.29 18.74 15.39
N LEU A 157 12.46 17.67 14.63
CA LEU A 157 11.95 17.57 13.27
C LEU A 157 10.43 17.43 13.27
N SER A 158 9.78 18.08 12.33
CA SER A 158 8.38 17.80 11.99
C SER A 158 8.22 16.35 11.52
N LEU A 159 6.97 15.85 11.47
CA LEU A 159 6.71 14.51 11.00
C LEU A 159 7.22 14.30 9.56
N GLY A 160 6.98 15.26 8.66
CA GLY A 160 7.42 15.20 7.28
C GLY A 160 8.94 15.22 7.11
N GLU A 161 9.66 16.08 7.87
CA GLU A 161 11.13 16.12 7.87
C GLU A 161 11.72 14.83 8.42
N ARG A 162 11.16 14.31 9.52
CA ARG A 162 11.60 13.04 10.10
C ARG A 162 11.37 11.88 9.14
N MET A 163 10.23 11.83 8.47
CA MET A 163 9.93 10.79 7.49
C MET A 163 10.91 10.83 6.31
N ARG A 164 11.22 12.01 5.78
CA ARG A 164 12.25 12.16 4.73
C ARG A 164 13.61 11.67 5.21
N GLY A 165 13.98 11.94 6.46
CA GLY A 165 15.18 11.39 7.08
C GLY A 165 15.14 9.86 7.22
N ASP A 166 14.01 9.29 7.62
CA ASP A 166 13.83 7.83 7.73
C ASP A 166 13.94 7.13 6.37
N PHE A 167 13.42 7.73 5.29
CA PHE A 167 13.61 7.22 3.93
C PHE A 167 15.09 7.19 3.54
N ALA A 168 15.81 8.30 3.72
CA ALA A 168 17.25 8.33 3.46
C ALA A 168 17.98 7.25 4.28
N ALA A 169 17.69 7.15 5.58
CA ALA A 169 18.29 6.18 6.49
C ALA A 169 18.09 4.73 6.03
N ALA A 170 16.88 4.39 5.55
CA ALA A 170 16.55 3.05 5.09
C ALA A 170 17.32 2.62 3.83
N LEU A 171 17.85 3.58 3.07
CA LEU A 171 18.49 3.37 1.77
C LEU A 171 19.99 3.60 1.75
N LEU A 172 20.58 4.14 2.83
CA LEU A 172 22.01 4.47 2.88
C LEU A 172 22.95 3.31 2.57
N HIS A 173 22.50 2.08 2.77
CA HIS A 173 23.29 0.85 2.61
C HIS A 173 22.99 0.08 1.31
N ASP A 174 22.31 0.73 0.34
CA ASP A 174 21.92 0.15 -0.95
C ASP A 174 21.15 -1.18 -0.84
N PRO A 175 20.02 -1.22 -0.14
CA PRO A 175 19.24 -2.43 -0.01
C PRO A 175 18.65 -2.85 -1.38
N LYS A 176 18.55 -4.16 -1.60
CA LYS A 176 17.91 -4.72 -2.79
C LYS A 176 16.38 -4.58 -2.75
N ILE A 177 15.82 -4.55 -1.54
CA ILE A 177 14.39 -4.51 -1.28
C ILE A 177 14.09 -3.45 -0.23
N VAL A 178 13.03 -2.68 -0.42
CA VAL A 178 12.51 -1.73 0.57
C VAL A 178 11.07 -2.06 0.90
N TYR A 179 10.79 -2.21 2.18
CA TYR A 179 9.45 -2.35 2.73
C TYR A 179 8.99 -1.01 3.29
N LEU A 180 7.88 -0.50 2.79
CA LEU A 180 7.28 0.77 3.18
C LEU A 180 5.92 0.48 3.82
N ASP A 181 5.84 0.57 5.15
CA ASP A 181 4.60 0.29 5.89
C ASP A 181 3.93 1.62 6.28
N GLU A 182 2.88 1.99 5.54
CA GLU A 182 2.13 3.24 5.67
C GLU A 182 3.02 4.51 5.60
N PRO A 183 3.85 4.68 4.56
CA PRO A 183 4.93 5.66 4.53
C PRO A 183 4.46 7.12 4.40
N THR A 184 3.23 7.36 3.99
CA THR A 184 2.68 8.70 3.71
C THR A 184 1.63 9.15 4.72
N ILE A 185 1.35 8.30 5.73
CA ILE A 185 0.32 8.60 6.73
C ILE A 185 0.64 9.86 7.52
N GLY A 186 -0.34 10.76 7.63
CA GLY A 186 -0.21 12.00 8.39
C GLY A 186 0.68 13.06 7.76
N LEU A 187 1.15 12.87 6.53
CA LEU A 187 1.94 13.84 5.79
C LEU A 187 1.06 14.80 4.99
N ASP A 188 1.54 16.03 4.84
CA ASP A 188 0.95 16.99 3.92
C ASP A 188 1.21 16.62 2.45
N VAL A 189 0.53 17.30 1.53
CA VAL A 189 0.60 17.03 0.08
C VAL A 189 2.02 17.17 -0.47
N VAL A 190 2.78 18.16 0.02
CA VAL A 190 4.15 18.43 -0.47
C VAL A 190 5.10 17.32 -0.03
N ALA A 191 5.02 16.91 1.24
CA ALA A 191 5.82 15.79 1.75
C ALA A 191 5.47 14.46 1.08
N LYS A 192 4.18 14.18 0.83
CA LYS A 192 3.73 13.00 0.08
C LYS A 192 4.35 12.97 -1.31
N GLU A 193 4.31 14.09 -2.04
CA GLU A 193 4.83 14.16 -3.41
C GLU A 193 6.34 13.96 -3.45
N ALA A 194 7.09 14.55 -2.52
CA ALA A 194 8.54 14.33 -2.40
C ALA A 194 8.89 12.84 -2.16
N ILE A 195 8.13 12.17 -1.30
CA ILE A 195 8.31 10.74 -1.02
C ILE A 195 7.97 9.89 -2.24
N ARG A 196 6.87 10.18 -2.96
CA ARG A 196 6.51 9.47 -4.19
C ARG A 196 7.60 9.61 -5.26
N ALA A 197 8.07 10.83 -5.48
CA ALA A 197 9.17 11.10 -6.41
C ALA A 197 10.43 10.31 -6.04
N PHE A 198 10.77 10.29 -4.75
CA PHE A 198 11.91 9.55 -4.23
C PHE A 198 11.77 8.03 -4.44
N ILE A 199 10.60 7.44 -4.14
CA ILE A 199 10.35 6.01 -4.37
C ILE A 199 10.51 5.65 -5.86
N ALA A 200 9.98 6.48 -6.75
CA ALA A 200 10.12 6.29 -8.20
C ALA A 200 11.57 6.39 -8.65
N ASP A 201 12.34 7.34 -8.11
CA ASP A 201 13.77 7.53 -8.43
C ASP A 201 14.62 6.34 -8.01
N ILE A 202 14.50 5.86 -6.76
CA ILE A 202 15.29 4.72 -6.27
C ILE A 202 14.99 3.44 -7.05
N ASN A 203 13.73 3.21 -7.41
CA ASN A 203 13.36 2.07 -8.23
C ASN A 203 13.99 2.17 -9.63
N LYS A 204 13.85 3.33 -10.28
CA LYS A 204 14.38 3.54 -11.64
C LYS A 204 15.91 3.53 -11.69
N ARG A 205 16.58 4.17 -10.72
CA ARG A 205 18.03 4.39 -10.73
C ARG A 205 18.83 3.25 -10.13
N LEU A 206 18.33 2.66 -9.04
CA LEU A 206 19.02 1.61 -8.30
C LEU A 206 18.46 0.21 -8.58
N GLY A 207 17.31 0.11 -9.26
CA GLY A 207 16.62 -1.16 -9.46
C GLY A 207 16.09 -1.76 -8.16
N THR A 208 15.89 -0.94 -7.11
CA THR A 208 15.42 -1.39 -5.81
C THR A 208 13.98 -1.89 -5.92
N THR A 209 13.73 -3.09 -5.42
CA THR A 209 12.38 -3.66 -5.31
C THR A 209 11.64 -2.99 -4.16
N VAL A 210 10.39 -2.62 -4.36
CA VAL A 210 9.59 -1.93 -3.34
C VAL A 210 8.31 -2.70 -3.04
N ILE A 211 8.06 -2.97 -1.77
CA ILE A 211 6.76 -3.43 -1.25
C ILE A 211 6.16 -2.28 -0.45
N LEU A 212 5.05 -1.76 -0.96
CA LEU A 212 4.32 -0.65 -0.35
C LEU A 212 3.04 -1.17 0.30
N THR A 213 2.91 -1.03 1.62
CA THR A 213 1.61 -1.17 2.28
C THR A 213 1.03 0.21 2.52
N THR A 214 -0.20 0.41 2.13
CA THR A 214 -0.93 1.65 2.38
C THR A 214 -2.44 1.40 2.30
N HIS A 215 -3.21 2.27 2.90
CA HIS A 215 -4.64 2.41 2.68
C HIS A 215 -4.97 3.58 1.73
N ASP A 216 -3.97 4.43 1.40
CA ASP A 216 -4.08 5.51 0.42
C ASP A 216 -3.86 4.92 -0.99
N LEU A 217 -4.95 4.61 -1.69
CA LEU A 217 -4.89 3.99 -3.01
C LEU A 217 -4.35 4.93 -4.08
N ALA A 218 -4.37 6.25 -3.86
CA ALA A 218 -3.72 7.21 -4.76
C ALA A 218 -2.19 7.02 -4.80
N ASP A 219 -1.55 6.61 -3.69
CA ASP A 219 -0.14 6.25 -3.67
C ASP A 219 0.12 5.01 -4.53
N VAL A 220 -0.79 4.03 -4.44
CA VAL A 220 -0.69 2.78 -5.19
C VAL A 220 -0.84 3.02 -6.69
N GLU A 221 -1.81 3.81 -7.11
CA GLU A 221 -2.04 4.15 -8.51
C GLU A 221 -0.85 4.86 -9.16
N ARG A 222 -0.17 5.70 -8.38
CA ARG A 222 0.99 6.46 -8.88
C ARG A 222 2.29 5.66 -8.92
N LEU A 223 2.47 4.74 -7.97
CA LEU A 223 3.75 4.05 -7.78
C LEU A 223 3.75 2.61 -8.26
N CYS A 224 2.62 1.90 -8.16
CA CYS A 224 2.57 0.47 -8.35
C CYS A 224 1.91 0.10 -9.69
N ARG A 225 2.52 -0.84 -10.41
CA ARG A 225 1.89 -1.47 -11.58
C ARG A 225 1.16 -2.78 -11.23
N ARG A 226 1.53 -3.37 -10.09
CA ARG A 226 0.98 -4.61 -9.58
C ARG A 226 0.54 -4.43 -8.14
N ILE A 227 -0.56 -5.06 -7.81
CA ILE A 227 -1.08 -5.08 -6.45
C ILE A 227 -1.37 -6.51 -6.00
N ILE A 228 -1.19 -6.72 -4.71
CA ILE A 228 -1.59 -7.93 -4.00
C ILE A 228 -2.63 -7.49 -2.97
N LEU A 229 -3.88 -7.91 -3.13
CA LEU A 229 -4.93 -7.65 -2.16
C LEU A 229 -4.99 -8.79 -1.16
N ILE A 230 -4.98 -8.44 0.12
CA ILE A 230 -5.08 -9.40 1.22
C ILE A 230 -6.32 -9.07 2.07
N ASP A 231 -7.06 -10.09 2.43
CA ASP A 231 -8.16 -10.01 3.36
C ASP A 231 -8.18 -11.22 4.29
N GLU A 232 -8.50 -11.01 5.57
CA GLU A 232 -8.54 -12.05 6.61
C GLU A 232 -7.33 -13.00 6.59
N GLY A 233 -6.15 -12.45 6.29
CA GLY A 233 -4.90 -13.21 6.24
C GLY A 233 -4.66 -14.00 4.95
N THR A 234 -5.53 -13.90 3.94
CA THR A 234 -5.42 -14.60 2.65
C THR A 234 -5.25 -13.64 1.48
N VAL A 235 -4.53 -14.06 0.44
CA VAL A 235 -4.42 -13.28 -0.81
C VAL A 235 -5.69 -13.51 -1.63
N ILE A 236 -6.43 -12.43 -1.88
CA ILE A 236 -7.65 -12.48 -2.70
C ILE A 236 -7.42 -12.04 -4.15
N TYR A 237 -6.40 -11.22 -4.41
CA TYR A 237 -6.00 -10.83 -5.75
C TYR A 237 -4.49 -10.65 -5.82
N ASP A 238 -3.88 -11.06 -6.91
CA ASP A 238 -2.49 -10.77 -7.27
C ASP A 238 -2.42 -10.53 -8.78
N GLY A 239 -2.11 -9.29 -9.17
CA GLY A 239 -2.10 -8.94 -10.59
C GLY A 239 -1.87 -7.47 -10.87
N ARG A 240 -1.93 -7.11 -12.16
CA ARG A 240 -1.76 -5.73 -12.61
C ARG A 240 -2.93 -4.86 -12.17
N LEU A 241 -2.63 -3.64 -11.77
CA LEU A 241 -3.61 -2.63 -11.38
C LEU A 241 -4.57 -2.29 -12.53
N GLU A 242 -4.04 -2.16 -13.76
CA GLU A 242 -4.84 -1.92 -14.97
C GLU A 242 -5.90 -3.00 -15.20
N ARG A 243 -5.49 -4.28 -15.02
CA ARG A 243 -6.42 -5.39 -15.16
C ARG A 243 -7.55 -5.34 -14.14
N LEU A 244 -7.25 -4.99 -12.89
CA LEU A 244 -8.27 -4.82 -11.87
C LEU A 244 -9.25 -3.71 -12.25
N ARG A 245 -8.76 -2.59 -12.75
CA ARG A 245 -9.58 -1.46 -13.24
C ARG A 245 -10.47 -1.88 -14.43
N ASP A 246 -9.95 -2.67 -15.35
CA ASP A 246 -10.71 -3.15 -16.50
C ASP A 246 -11.79 -4.15 -16.13
N GLU A 247 -11.54 -5.03 -15.17
CA GLU A 247 -12.46 -6.07 -14.73
C GLU A 247 -13.56 -5.55 -13.80
N TYR A 248 -13.22 -4.65 -12.87
CA TYR A 248 -14.12 -4.16 -11.82
C TYR A 248 -14.55 -2.71 -11.98
N GLY A 249 -13.79 -1.89 -12.69
CA GLY A 249 -14.09 -0.49 -13.00
C GLY A 249 -15.01 -0.32 -14.20
N THR A 250 -15.99 -1.21 -14.37
CA THR A 250 -16.87 -1.21 -15.55
C THR A 250 -17.95 -0.14 -15.48
N HIS A 251 -18.27 0.32 -14.27
CA HIS A 251 -19.27 1.37 -14.06
C HIS A 251 -18.58 2.74 -14.13
N ARG A 252 -19.17 3.62 -14.93
CA ARG A 252 -18.80 5.03 -15.06
C ARG A 252 -19.95 5.89 -14.61
N THR A 253 -19.64 7.11 -14.21
CA THR A 253 -20.63 8.11 -13.87
C THR A 253 -20.59 9.23 -14.90
N LEU A 254 -21.73 9.48 -15.56
CA LEU A 254 -21.93 10.67 -16.38
C LEU A 254 -22.53 11.75 -15.48
N VAL A 255 -21.74 12.78 -15.19
CA VAL A 255 -22.20 13.97 -14.47
C VAL A 255 -22.78 14.93 -15.49
N VAL A 256 -24.03 15.33 -15.29
CA VAL A 256 -24.75 16.22 -16.18
C VAL A 256 -25.21 17.45 -15.41
N HIS A 257 -24.82 18.63 -15.88
CA HIS A 257 -25.34 19.89 -15.39
C HIS A 257 -26.51 20.31 -16.28
N LEU A 258 -27.69 20.32 -15.70
CA LEU A 258 -28.91 20.75 -16.39
C LEU A 258 -29.00 22.29 -16.46
N LYS A 259 -29.66 22.81 -17.44
CA LYS A 259 -29.91 24.27 -17.52
C LYS A 259 -30.82 24.74 -16.40
N ASP A 260 -31.85 23.95 -16.11
CA ASP A 260 -32.83 24.21 -15.06
C ASP A 260 -32.91 23.01 -14.13
N PRO A 261 -33.09 23.22 -12.81
CA PRO A 261 -33.25 22.11 -11.85
C PRO A 261 -34.45 21.23 -12.24
N GLN A 262 -34.25 19.92 -12.24
CA GLN A 262 -35.26 18.91 -12.53
C GLN A 262 -35.37 17.94 -11.36
N PRO A 263 -36.19 18.19 -10.33
CA PRO A 263 -36.33 17.34 -9.17
C PRO A 263 -36.76 15.89 -9.51
N ASP A 264 -37.56 15.76 -10.58
CA ASP A 264 -38.08 14.46 -11.05
C ASP A 264 -37.28 13.89 -12.22
N PHE A 265 -35.98 14.24 -12.31
CA PHE A 265 -35.15 13.72 -13.38
C PHE A 265 -35.07 12.19 -13.31
N ALA A 266 -35.45 11.53 -14.38
CA ALA A 266 -35.39 10.09 -14.51
C ALA A 266 -34.99 9.68 -15.92
N LEU A 267 -34.16 8.66 -16.04
CA LEU A 267 -33.77 8.07 -17.31
C LEU A 267 -33.97 6.55 -17.24
N PRO A 268 -34.93 5.97 -17.98
CA PRO A 268 -35.27 4.56 -17.92
C PRO A 268 -34.03 3.66 -18.11
N GLY A 269 -33.80 2.69 -17.20
CA GLY A 269 -32.68 1.74 -17.27
C GLY A 269 -31.32 2.31 -16.93
N VAL A 270 -31.29 3.47 -16.26
CA VAL A 270 -30.06 4.10 -15.75
C VAL A 270 -30.27 4.42 -14.28
N ASP A 271 -29.28 4.12 -13.46
CA ASP A 271 -29.27 4.51 -12.06
C ASP A 271 -28.95 6.00 -11.96
N VAL A 272 -29.87 6.76 -11.35
CA VAL A 272 -29.78 8.22 -11.25
C VAL A 272 -29.54 8.60 -9.80
N GLU A 273 -28.46 9.30 -9.55
CA GLU A 273 -28.15 9.93 -8.28
C GLU A 273 -28.25 11.44 -8.42
N HIS A 274 -29.02 12.07 -7.55
CA HIS A 274 -29.19 13.52 -7.55
C HIS A 274 -28.09 14.18 -6.74
N GLY A 275 -27.29 15.02 -7.40
CA GLY A 275 -26.33 15.90 -6.74
C GLY A 275 -26.99 17.22 -6.28
N GLU A 276 -26.16 18.21 -5.95
CA GLU A 276 -26.66 19.56 -5.71
C GLU A 276 -27.27 20.13 -7.00
N PRO A 277 -28.55 20.55 -6.99
CA PRO A 277 -29.21 21.08 -8.20
C PRO A 277 -28.42 22.25 -8.82
N PRO A 278 -28.24 22.31 -10.15
CA PRO A 278 -28.95 21.53 -11.18
C PRO A 278 -28.18 20.28 -11.69
N MET A 279 -27.36 19.62 -10.84
CA MET A 279 -26.53 18.51 -11.23
C MET A 279 -27.24 17.16 -11.00
N VAL A 280 -27.11 16.26 -11.98
CA VAL A 280 -27.51 14.84 -11.86
C VAL A 280 -26.36 13.92 -12.27
N MET A 281 -26.25 12.79 -11.62
CA MET A 281 -25.24 11.77 -11.86
C MET A 281 -25.90 10.49 -12.37
N LEU A 282 -25.43 10.00 -13.52
CA LEU A 282 -25.97 8.82 -14.19
C LEU A 282 -24.92 7.71 -14.15
N ARG A 283 -25.15 6.70 -13.34
CA ARG A 283 -24.26 5.54 -13.26
C ARG A 283 -24.62 4.51 -14.32
N PHE A 284 -23.64 4.08 -15.11
CA PHE A 284 -23.85 3.12 -16.18
C PHE A 284 -22.67 2.15 -16.32
N ASP A 285 -22.95 0.94 -16.80
CA ASP A 285 -21.93 -0.06 -17.15
C ASP A 285 -21.47 0.16 -18.61
N ARG A 286 -20.18 0.48 -18.79
CA ARG A 286 -19.59 0.74 -20.12
C ARG A 286 -19.66 -0.47 -21.08
N ARG A 287 -19.95 -1.67 -20.57
CA ARG A 287 -20.10 -2.87 -21.39
C ARG A 287 -21.50 -2.95 -22.04
N THR A 288 -22.48 -2.32 -21.45
CA THR A 288 -23.87 -2.35 -21.90
C THR A 288 -24.34 -1.05 -22.55
N THR A 289 -23.74 0.08 -22.16
CA THR A 289 -24.15 1.41 -22.61
C THR A 289 -22.94 2.31 -22.82
N THR A 290 -22.93 3.09 -23.89
CA THR A 290 -21.90 4.10 -24.15
C THR A 290 -22.27 5.45 -23.55
N ALA A 291 -21.27 6.26 -23.17
CA ALA A 291 -21.50 7.64 -22.72
C ALA A 291 -22.20 8.48 -23.80
N GLU A 292 -21.85 8.29 -25.09
CA GLU A 292 -22.49 8.95 -26.22
C GLU A 292 -24.00 8.65 -26.26
N ALA A 293 -24.39 7.39 -26.12
CA ALA A 293 -25.81 7.02 -26.12
C ALA A 293 -26.58 7.64 -24.95
N LEU A 294 -25.93 7.73 -23.77
CA LEU A 294 -26.54 8.39 -22.61
C LEU A 294 -26.67 9.93 -22.83
N ILE A 295 -25.62 10.57 -23.29
CA ILE A 295 -25.65 12.01 -23.58
C ILE A 295 -26.77 12.33 -24.58
N ARG A 296 -26.89 11.55 -25.66
CA ARG A 296 -27.96 11.70 -26.64
C ARG A 296 -29.34 11.58 -26.00
N ARG A 297 -29.58 10.55 -25.19
CA ARG A 297 -30.86 10.34 -24.49
C ARG A 297 -31.20 11.47 -23.52
N VAL A 298 -30.20 12.03 -22.85
CA VAL A 298 -30.40 13.20 -21.96
C VAL A 298 -30.74 14.45 -22.77
N THR A 299 -29.96 14.74 -23.82
CA THR A 299 -30.16 15.96 -24.65
C THR A 299 -31.46 15.95 -25.45
N GLU A 300 -32.05 14.81 -25.75
CA GLU A 300 -33.36 14.67 -26.35
C GLU A 300 -34.50 15.16 -25.44
N ARG A 301 -34.31 15.18 -24.11
CA ARG A 301 -35.36 15.47 -23.13
C ARG A 301 -35.07 16.68 -22.27
N TYR A 302 -33.79 16.99 -22.04
CA TYR A 302 -33.37 18.02 -21.11
C TYR A 302 -32.32 18.94 -21.74
N ALA A 303 -32.43 20.24 -21.47
CA ALA A 303 -31.38 21.20 -21.82
C ALA A 303 -30.22 21.06 -20.82
N ILE A 304 -29.01 20.86 -21.35
CA ILE A 304 -27.79 20.71 -20.56
C ILE A 304 -26.85 21.91 -20.75
N THR A 305 -26.06 22.20 -19.73
CA THR A 305 -25.03 23.26 -19.79
C THR A 305 -23.61 22.65 -19.84
N ASP A 306 -23.41 21.51 -19.18
CA ASP A 306 -22.10 20.84 -19.14
C ASP A 306 -22.27 19.34 -18.88
N VAL A 307 -21.26 18.55 -19.29
CA VAL A 307 -21.17 17.13 -19.02
C VAL A 307 -19.73 16.73 -18.69
N ALA A 308 -19.57 15.81 -17.72
CA ALA A 308 -18.30 15.19 -17.43
C ALA A 308 -18.48 13.67 -17.27
N ILE A 309 -17.47 12.90 -17.70
CA ILE A 309 -17.42 11.46 -17.46
C ILE A 309 -16.41 11.22 -16.35
N VAL A 310 -16.85 10.59 -15.28
CA VAL A 310 -16.03 10.24 -14.13
C VAL A 310 -15.79 8.73 -14.15
N GLU A 311 -14.51 8.38 -14.20
CA GLU A 311 -14.09 6.98 -14.03
C GLU A 311 -14.20 6.59 -12.54
N PRO A 312 -14.46 5.32 -12.23
CA PRO A 312 -14.49 4.88 -10.84
C PRO A 312 -13.10 5.04 -10.21
N GLU A 313 -13.07 5.55 -9.00
CA GLU A 313 -11.85 5.61 -8.21
C GLU A 313 -11.41 4.19 -7.79
N MET A 314 -10.11 4.00 -7.59
CA MET A 314 -9.58 2.70 -7.18
C MET A 314 -10.13 2.29 -5.81
N GLU A 315 -10.42 3.26 -4.95
CA GLU A 315 -11.08 3.07 -3.67
C GLU A 315 -12.43 2.35 -3.81
N ASP A 316 -13.23 2.73 -4.78
CA ASP A 316 -14.54 2.13 -5.03
C ASP A 316 -14.41 0.71 -5.57
N ILE A 317 -13.44 0.50 -6.46
CA ILE A 317 -13.14 -0.82 -7.02
C ILE A 317 -12.68 -1.79 -5.92
N VAL A 318 -11.73 -1.37 -5.12
CA VAL A 318 -11.17 -2.21 -4.04
C VAL A 318 -12.21 -2.46 -2.94
N ARG A 319 -12.98 -1.43 -2.56
CA ARG A 319 -14.09 -1.57 -1.59
C ARG A 319 -15.11 -2.61 -2.07
N ARG A 320 -15.47 -2.57 -3.33
CA ARG A 320 -16.41 -3.52 -3.92
C ARG A 320 -15.88 -4.95 -3.87
N ILE A 321 -14.59 -5.16 -4.14
CA ILE A 321 -13.96 -6.48 -4.04
C ILE A 321 -14.02 -7.01 -2.60
N TYR A 322 -13.83 -6.17 -1.58
CA TYR A 322 -13.94 -6.58 -0.18
C TYR A 322 -15.38 -6.90 0.26
N LEU A 323 -16.37 -6.19 -0.30
CA LEU A 323 -17.78 -6.40 0.06
C LEU A 323 -18.42 -7.59 -0.67
N GLU A 324 -18.12 -7.76 -1.97
CA GLU A 324 -18.73 -8.76 -2.85
C GLU A 324 -17.88 -10.03 -3.02
N GLY A 325 -16.62 -10.02 -2.56
CA GLY A 325 -15.62 -11.04 -2.83
C GLY A 325 -15.00 -10.89 -4.23
N TYR A 326 -13.74 -11.35 -4.37
CA TYR A 326 -13.11 -11.41 -5.69
C TYR A 326 -13.73 -12.54 -6.51
N GLN A 327 -14.59 -12.22 -7.47
CA GLN A 327 -15.10 -13.15 -8.47
C GLN A 327 -14.16 -13.12 -9.66
N LYS A 328 -13.35 -14.17 -9.82
CA LYS A 328 -12.50 -14.31 -11.00
C LYS A 328 -13.39 -14.27 -12.26
N PRO A 329 -13.26 -13.25 -13.12
CA PRO A 329 -14.09 -13.20 -14.32
C PRO A 329 -13.80 -14.43 -15.20
N PRO A 330 -14.81 -14.92 -15.96
CA PRO A 330 -14.60 -16.01 -16.91
C PRO A 330 -13.47 -15.61 -17.88
N ALA A 331 -12.55 -16.55 -18.11
CA ALA A 331 -11.46 -16.35 -19.05
C ALA A 331 -12.04 -15.84 -20.37
N ARG A 332 -11.63 -14.66 -20.84
CA ARG A 332 -11.97 -14.22 -22.20
C ARG A 332 -11.49 -15.31 -23.15
N ALA A 333 -12.42 -15.86 -23.93
CA ALA A 333 -12.05 -16.69 -25.06
C ALA A 333 -11.10 -15.86 -25.92
N THR A 334 -9.87 -16.33 -26.05
CA THR A 334 -8.88 -15.78 -26.97
C THR A 334 -9.47 -15.89 -28.36
N GLU A 335 -9.92 -14.76 -28.93
CA GLU A 335 -10.22 -14.71 -30.35
C GLU A 335 -8.92 -15.06 -31.08
N ALA A 336 -9.00 -16.15 -31.85
CA ALA A 336 -7.92 -16.69 -32.65
C ALA A 336 -7.64 -15.84 -33.87
#